data_7b7c368952c0044a706b81ebeb00630e
#
_entry.id   7b7c368952c0044a706b81ebeb00630e
#
_cell.length_a   1.000
_cell.length_b   1.000
_cell.length_c   1.000
_cell.angle_alpha   90.00
_cell.angle_beta   90.00
_cell.angle_gamma   90.00
#
_symmetry.space_group_name_H-M   'P 1'
#
loop_
_entity.id
_entity.type
_entity.pdbx_description
1 polymer ?
#
loop_
_entity_poly.entity_id
_entity_poly.type
_entity_poly.pdbx_seq_one_letter_code
_entity_poly.pdbx_strand_id
1 'polypeptide(L)'
;MGSSAKTGDAGSAQGRPRNPAVDQAILRAALELFIEHGIAGASIEKIAKRAGVAKTSIYRRWSSREALLAQAIEVARNATGYTIDLLERTSPGDFIKLLVEACDAIAKPEIRNLMARLIGSAPDYPKLLEVYRETYYLPRRLAFVRALERVQTAGLLATNIDLETLVDMLIGALTHRLLISSPRENSVSEFRGHMIKLLRQAGFDVSEVRLLTT
;
A
#
# COMPACT_ATOMS: atom_id res chain seq x y z
N MET A 1 -27.39 66.49 0.43
CA MET A 1 -26.16 65.97 -0.17
C MET A 1 -25.77 64.69 0.57
N GLY A 2 -26.27 63.56 0.13
CA GLY A 2 -26.02 62.24 0.73
C GLY A 2 -25.14 61.41 -0.18
N SER A 3 -23.95 61.12 0.29
CA SER A 3 -23.02 60.20 -0.39
C SER A 3 -23.27 58.77 0.05
N SER A 4 -23.76 57.91 -0.83
CA SER A 4 -23.98 56.49 -0.60
C SER A 4 -22.72 55.74 -0.93
N ALA A 5 -22.02 55.21 0.06
CA ALA A 5 -20.87 54.33 -0.11
C ALA A 5 -21.37 52.92 -0.44
N LYS A 6 -21.09 52.45 -1.65
CA LYS A 6 -21.24 51.01 -2.05
C LYS A 6 -20.13 50.21 -1.37
N THR A 7 -20.47 49.39 -0.40
CA THR A 7 -19.63 48.29 0.09
C THR A 7 -19.67 47.18 -0.94
N GLY A 8 -18.54 46.99 -1.63
CA GLY A 8 -18.32 45.87 -2.51
C GLY A 8 -18.16 44.60 -1.68
N ASP A 9 -19.10 43.69 -1.81
CA ASP A 9 -19.01 42.31 -1.31
C ASP A 9 -17.96 41.54 -2.15
N ALA A 10 -16.78 41.36 -1.59
CA ALA A 10 -15.75 40.51 -2.12
C ALA A 10 -16.11 39.07 -1.74
N GLY A 11 -17.01 38.45 -2.53
CA GLY A 11 -17.31 37.04 -2.45
C GLY A 11 -16.05 36.23 -2.66
N SER A 12 -15.49 35.67 -1.57
CA SER A 12 -14.43 34.70 -1.64
C SER A 12 -14.88 33.51 -2.49
N ALA A 13 -14.24 33.32 -3.64
CA ALA A 13 -14.44 32.16 -4.49
C ALA A 13 -14.01 30.90 -3.75
N GLN A 14 -14.90 30.39 -2.91
CA GLN A 14 -14.74 29.11 -2.23
C GLN A 14 -14.79 28.04 -3.32
N GLY A 15 -13.61 27.49 -3.70
CA GLY A 15 -13.48 26.49 -4.73
C GLY A 15 -14.44 25.33 -4.45
N ARG A 16 -15.15 24.87 -5.49
CA ARG A 16 -16.10 23.74 -5.42
C ARG A 16 -15.51 22.60 -4.61
N PRO A 17 -16.23 22.07 -3.57
CA PRO A 17 -15.74 21.01 -2.70
C PRO A 17 -15.17 19.83 -3.50
N ARG A 18 -14.08 19.24 -3.03
CA ARG A 18 -13.48 18.05 -3.66
C ARG A 18 -14.55 16.95 -3.72
N ASN A 19 -14.72 16.36 -4.91
CA ASN A 19 -15.65 15.24 -5.10
C ASN A 19 -14.86 13.92 -4.97
N PRO A 20 -15.03 13.13 -3.89
CA PRO A 20 -14.31 11.87 -3.68
C PRO A 20 -14.50 10.86 -4.81
N ALA A 21 -15.68 10.85 -5.47
CA ALA A 21 -15.96 9.95 -6.58
C ALA A 21 -15.06 10.24 -7.80
N VAL A 22 -14.74 11.51 -8.04
CA VAL A 22 -13.81 11.91 -9.12
C VAL A 22 -12.39 11.43 -8.80
N ASP A 23 -11.96 11.57 -7.54
CA ASP A 23 -10.64 11.12 -7.10
C ASP A 23 -10.50 9.61 -7.25
N GLN A 24 -11.51 8.84 -6.83
CA GLN A 24 -11.56 7.40 -7.01
C GLN A 24 -11.55 6.98 -8.49
N ALA A 25 -12.28 7.68 -9.36
CA ALA A 25 -12.28 7.39 -10.80
C ALA A 25 -10.89 7.61 -11.42
N ILE A 26 -10.19 8.69 -11.04
CA ILE A 26 -8.84 8.97 -11.50
C ILE A 26 -7.85 7.91 -11.00
N LEU A 27 -7.88 7.56 -9.71
CA LEU A 27 -6.99 6.55 -9.11
C LEU A 27 -7.21 5.18 -9.74
N ARG A 28 -8.46 4.78 -9.99
CA ARG A 28 -8.80 3.53 -10.68
C ARG A 28 -8.24 3.51 -12.09
N ALA A 29 -8.50 4.57 -12.89
CA ALA A 29 -7.99 4.67 -14.25
C ALA A 29 -6.45 4.64 -14.31
N ALA A 30 -5.78 5.30 -13.36
CA ALA A 30 -4.33 5.29 -13.24
C ALA A 30 -3.79 3.89 -12.93
N LEU A 31 -4.41 3.17 -11.99
CA LEU A 31 -4.04 1.82 -11.62
C LEU A 31 -4.22 0.83 -12.78
N GLU A 32 -5.37 0.86 -13.45
CA GLU A 32 -5.67 0.00 -14.59
C GLU A 32 -4.65 0.19 -15.71
N LEU A 33 -4.39 1.44 -16.12
CA LEU A 33 -3.39 1.74 -17.15
C LEU A 33 -1.99 1.32 -16.75
N PHE A 34 -1.62 1.48 -15.48
CA PHE A 34 -0.32 1.04 -14.97
C PHE A 34 -0.18 -0.48 -15.02
N ILE A 35 -1.19 -1.23 -14.61
CA ILE A 35 -1.18 -2.69 -14.68
C ILE A 35 -1.15 -3.19 -16.12
N GLU A 36 -1.97 -2.60 -17.01
CA GLU A 36 -2.07 -3.01 -18.41
C GLU A 36 -0.79 -2.69 -19.23
N HIS A 37 -0.26 -1.48 -19.06
CA HIS A 37 0.73 -0.91 -19.98
C HIS A 37 2.01 -0.39 -19.31
N GLY A 38 2.16 -0.58 -17.99
CA GLY A 38 3.26 -0.01 -17.23
C GLY A 38 3.20 1.52 -17.13
N ILE A 39 4.26 2.11 -16.56
CA ILE A 39 4.33 3.57 -16.37
C ILE A 39 4.35 4.34 -17.69
N ALA A 40 5.00 3.82 -18.73
CA ALA A 40 5.03 4.45 -20.06
C ALA A 40 3.63 4.57 -20.66
N GLY A 41 2.76 3.61 -20.41
CA GLY A 41 1.38 3.60 -20.88
C GLY A 41 0.40 4.40 -20.03
N ALA A 42 0.74 4.76 -18.80
CA ALA A 42 -0.09 5.49 -17.85
C ALA A 42 0.20 7.01 -17.87
N SER A 43 0.09 7.65 -19.04
CA SER A 43 0.25 9.10 -19.15
C SER A 43 -0.95 9.85 -18.56
N ILE A 44 -0.74 11.09 -18.11
CA ILE A 44 -1.83 11.95 -17.56
C ILE A 44 -2.96 12.11 -18.57
N GLU A 45 -2.65 12.20 -19.89
CA GLU A 45 -3.63 12.28 -20.96
C GLU A 45 -4.54 11.05 -21.01
N LYS A 46 -3.92 9.86 -20.99
CA LYS A 46 -4.66 8.60 -21.06
C LYS A 46 -5.47 8.38 -19.78
N ILE A 47 -4.92 8.74 -18.62
CA ILE A 47 -5.61 8.66 -17.32
C ILE A 47 -6.83 9.60 -17.35
N ALA A 48 -6.67 10.86 -17.74
CA ALA A 48 -7.74 11.83 -17.83
C ALA A 48 -8.86 11.36 -18.76
N LYS A 49 -8.48 10.84 -19.94
CA LYS A 49 -9.44 10.29 -20.93
C LYS A 49 -10.22 9.10 -20.35
N ARG A 50 -9.54 8.14 -19.71
CA ARG A 50 -10.17 6.94 -19.14
C ARG A 50 -11.07 7.28 -17.94
N ALA A 51 -10.66 8.26 -17.13
CA ALA A 51 -11.44 8.74 -15.97
C ALA A 51 -12.58 9.70 -16.33
N GLY A 52 -12.69 10.13 -17.60
CA GLY A 52 -13.71 11.09 -18.05
C GLY A 52 -13.53 12.50 -17.45
N VAL A 53 -12.30 12.95 -17.21
CA VAL A 53 -12.00 14.25 -16.60
C VAL A 53 -11.03 15.08 -17.43
N ALA A 54 -10.99 16.41 -17.19
CA ALA A 54 -9.96 17.26 -17.76
C ALA A 54 -8.60 17.03 -17.06
N LYS A 55 -7.48 17.14 -17.78
CA LYS A 55 -6.13 17.06 -17.21
C LYS A 55 -5.90 18.00 -16.02
N THR A 56 -6.47 19.21 -16.08
CA THR A 56 -6.40 20.21 -15.02
C THR A 56 -7.00 19.70 -13.70
N SER A 57 -7.99 18.79 -13.78
CA SER A 57 -8.58 18.14 -12.61
C SER A 57 -7.60 17.20 -11.91
N ILE A 58 -6.69 16.57 -12.66
CA ILE A 58 -5.62 15.73 -12.12
C ILE A 58 -4.55 16.61 -11.48
N TYR A 59 -4.02 17.62 -12.20
CA TYR A 59 -2.95 18.47 -11.68
C TYR A 59 -3.33 19.29 -10.46
N ARG A 60 -4.62 19.57 -10.22
CA ARG A 60 -5.08 20.20 -8.98
C ARG A 60 -4.98 19.29 -7.76
N ARG A 61 -4.84 17.98 -7.95
CA ARG A 61 -4.87 16.95 -6.90
C ARG A 61 -3.51 16.32 -6.66
N TRP A 62 -2.79 16.10 -7.72
CA TRP A 62 -1.48 15.43 -7.70
C TRP A 62 -0.42 16.32 -8.36
N SER A 63 0.69 16.50 -7.67
CA SER A 63 1.81 17.32 -8.14
C SER A 63 2.57 16.68 -9.32
N SER A 64 2.45 15.37 -9.47
CA SER A 64 3.11 14.62 -10.56
C SER A 64 2.34 13.35 -10.91
N ARG A 65 2.68 12.77 -12.06
CA ARG A 65 2.19 11.46 -12.48
C ARG A 65 2.62 10.37 -11.49
N GLU A 66 3.85 10.45 -11.02
CA GLU A 66 4.43 9.51 -10.06
C GLU A 66 3.67 9.55 -8.73
N ALA A 67 3.32 10.74 -8.24
CA ALA A 67 2.49 10.91 -7.04
C ALA A 67 1.09 10.30 -7.21
N LEU A 68 0.46 10.50 -8.37
CA LEU A 68 -0.82 9.89 -8.70
C LEU A 68 -0.72 8.36 -8.74
N LEU A 69 0.28 7.81 -9.44
CA LEU A 69 0.48 6.36 -9.55
C LEU A 69 0.82 5.74 -8.19
N ALA A 70 1.70 6.37 -7.41
CA ALA A 70 2.04 5.90 -6.07
C ALA A 70 0.79 5.82 -5.17
N GLN A 71 -0.10 6.84 -5.21
CA GLN A 71 -1.35 6.80 -4.45
C GLN A 71 -2.32 5.75 -4.99
N ALA A 72 -2.41 5.55 -6.30
CA ALA A 72 -3.26 4.51 -6.89
C ALA A 72 -2.82 3.10 -6.45
N ILE A 73 -1.51 2.85 -6.42
CA ILE A 73 -0.90 1.60 -5.92
C ILE A 73 -1.23 1.40 -4.44
N GLU A 74 -1.10 2.45 -3.62
CA GLU A 74 -1.38 2.36 -2.19
C GLU A 74 -2.87 2.12 -1.90
N VAL A 75 -3.78 2.77 -2.63
CA VAL A 75 -5.22 2.50 -2.50
C VAL A 75 -5.54 1.04 -2.82
N ALA A 76 -4.94 0.47 -3.87
CA ALA A 76 -5.10 -0.94 -4.20
C ALA A 76 -4.56 -1.87 -3.12
N ARG A 77 -3.43 -1.53 -2.51
CA ARG A 77 -2.87 -2.28 -1.39
C ARG A 77 -3.71 -2.18 -0.13
N ASN A 78 -4.21 -0.99 0.20
CA ASN A 78 -5.08 -0.79 1.35
C ASN A 78 -6.42 -1.53 1.22
N ALA A 79 -6.92 -1.73 0.00
CA ALA A 79 -8.10 -2.56 -0.27
C ALA A 79 -7.90 -4.05 0.11
N THR A 80 -6.67 -4.49 0.39
CA THR A 80 -6.40 -5.81 0.98
C THR A 80 -6.80 -5.90 2.46
N GLY A 81 -7.12 -4.78 3.11
CA GLY A 81 -7.41 -4.71 4.54
C GLY A 81 -6.18 -4.61 5.43
N TYR A 82 -4.98 -4.87 4.93
CA TYR A 82 -3.73 -4.78 5.69
C TYR A 82 -3.19 -3.34 5.69
N THR A 83 -3.70 -2.53 6.61
CA THR A 83 -3.41 -1.09 6.72
C THR A 83 -2.50 -0.75 7.90
N ILE A 84 -1.95 0.47 7.91
CA ILE A 84 -1.17 1.00 9.07
C ILE A 84 -2.05 1.02 10.33
N ASP A 85 -3.28 1.50 10.22
CA ASP A 85 -4.24 1.55 11.33
C ASP A 85 -4.50 0.16 11.95
N LEU A 86 -4.62 -0.87 11.12
CA LEU A 86 -4.76 -2.24 11.59
C LEU A 86 -3.53 -2.72 12.35
N LEU A 87 -2.32 -2.44 11.84
CA LEU A 87 -1.06 -2.76 12.53
C LEU A 87 -0.97 -2.09 13.90
N GLU A 88 -1.37 -0.80 13.98
CA GLU A 88 -1.30 -0.02 15.21
C GLU A 88 -2.29 -0.49 16.28
N ARG A 89 -3.48 -0.95 15.87
CA ARG A 89 -4.55 -1.39 16.78
C ARG A 89 -4.47 -2.86 17.17
N THR A 90 -3.77 -3.69 16.41
CA THR A 90 -3.69 -5.13 16.68
C THR A 90 -2.97 -5.37 18.00
N SER A 91 -3.56 -6.21 18.84
CA SER A 91 -2.93 -6.65 20.09
C SER A 91 -1.67 -7.47 19.83
N PRO A 92 -0.69 -7.49 20.74
CA PRO A 92 0.48 -8.35 20.59
C PRO A 92 0.14 -9.84 20.38
N GLY A 93 -0.89 -10.36 21.07
CA GLY A 93 -1.31 -11.75 20.96
C GLY A 93 -1.93 -12.09 19.60
N ASP A 94 -2.62 -11.13 18.97
CA ASP A 94 -3.26 -11.33 17.65
C ASP A 94 -2.34 -11.06 16.47
N PHE A 95 -1.13 -10.55 16.72
CA PHE A 95 -0.23 -10.09 15.66
C PHE A 95 0.17 -11.21 14.68
N ILE A 96 0.47 -12.40 15.19
CA ILE A 96 0.84 -13.56 14.36
C ILE A 96 -0.35 -13.97 13.48
N LYS A 97 -1.55 -14.01 14.06
CA LYS A 97 -2.79 -14.31 13.34
C LYS A 97 -3.01 -13.30 12.22
N LEU A 98 -2.87 -12.01 12.51
CA LEU A 98 -2.95 -10.93 11.51
C LEU A 98 -1.99 -11.16 10.34
N LEU A 99 -0.73 -11.52 10.59
CA LEU A 99 0.26 -11.76 9.53
C LEU A 99 -0.11 -12.94 8.64
N VAL A 100 -0.67 -14.01 9.21
CA VAL A 100 -1.10 -15.18 8.46
C VAL A 100 -2.36 -14.88 7.64
N GLU A 101 -3.33 -14.17 8.20
CA GLU A 101 -4.54 -13.76 7.49
C GLU A 101 -4.24 -12.76 6.35
N ALA A 102 -3.26 -11.86 6.54
CA ALA A 102 -2.83 -10.94 5.49
C ALA A 102 -2.32 -11.66 4.22
N CYS A 103 -1.86 -12.91 4.35
CA CYS A 103 -1.41 -13.72 3.22
C CYS A 103 -2.51 -13.93 2.17
N ASP A 104 -3.78 -13.98 2.55
CA ASP A 104 -4.92 -14.17 1.63
C ASP A 104 -5.02 -13.01 0.63
N ALA A 105 -4.77 -11.82 1.12
CA ALA A 105 -4.80 -10.64 0.29
C ALA A 105 -3.51 -10.45 -0.52
N ILE A 106 -2.36 -10.76 0.10
CA ILE A 106 -1.05 -10.60 -0.53
C ILE A 106 -0.85 -11.63 -1.65
N ALA A 107 -1.35 -12.86 -1.50
CA ALA A 107 -1.24 -13.93 -2.48
C ALA A 107 -2.08 -13.69 -3.76
N LYS A 108 -2.96 -12.69 -3.79
CA LYS A 108 -3.80 -12.40 -4.97
C LYS A 108 -2.94 -12.05 -6.19
N PRO A 109 -3.27 -12.61 -7.38
CA PRO A 109 -2.54 -12.33 -8.62
C PRO A 109 -2.43 -10.84 -8.95
N GLU A 110 -3.45 -10.06 -8.61
CA GLU A 110 -3.50 -8.61 -8.84
C GLU A 110 -2.40 -7.88 -8.04
N ILE A 111 -2.19 -8.26 -6.78
CA ILE A 111 -1.15 -7.68 -5.92
C ILE A 111 0.23 -8.10 -6.41
N ARG A 112 0.38 -9.37 -6.81
CA ARG A 112 1.63 -9.86 -7.43
C ARG A 112 1.99 -9.04 -8.67
N ASN A 113 1.06 -8.90 -9.61
CA ASN A 113 1.28 -8.16 -10.85
C ASN A 113 1.59 -6.69 -10.59
N LEU A 114 0.89 -6.09 -9.64
CA LEU A 114 1.12 -4.71 -9.24
C LEU A 114 2.54 -4.50 -8.67
N MET A 115 2.97 -5.37 -7.76
CA MET A 115 4.32 -5.30 -7.17
C MET A 115 5.41 -5.60 -8.20
N ALA A 116 5.21 -6.57 -9.07
CA ALA A 116 6.13 -6.86 -10.16
C ALA A 116 6.31 -5.65 -11.09
N ARG A 117 5.20 -4.96 -11.44
CA ARG A 117 5.23 -3.75 -12.27
C ARG A 117 5.94 -2.60 -11.56
N LEU A 118 5.67 -2.37 -10.28
CA LEU A 118 6.30 -1.31 -9.50
C LEU A 118 7.81 -1.53 -9.40
N ILE A 119 8.24 -2.71 -8.95
CA ILE A 119 9.66 -3.02 -8.75
C ILE A 119 10.38 -3.08 -10.10
N GLY A 120 9.78 -3.71 -11.10
CA GLY A 120 10.35 -3.82 -12.45
C GLY A 120 10.46 -2.48 -13.20
N SER A 121 9.73 -1.44 -12.76
CA SER A 121 9.83 -0.11 -13.36
C SER A 121 11.00 0.72 -12.82
N ALA A 122 11.65 0.29 -11.74
CA ALA A 122 12.68 1.07 -11.05
C ALA A 122 13.89 1.47 -11.93
N PRO A 123 14.42 0.61 -12.81
CA PRO A 123 15.55 1.00 -13.68
C PRO A 123 15.23 2.14 -14.63
N ASP A 124 14.03 2.14 -15.22
CA ASP A 124 13.61 3.11 -16.22
C ASP A 124 12.91 4.33 -15.61
N TYR A 125 12.26 4.15 -14.47
CA TYR A 125 11.45 5.17 -13.80
C TYR A 125 11.69 5.20 -12.29
N PRO A 126 12.93 5.48 -11.82
CA PRO A 126 13.30 5.42 -10.40
C PRO A 126 12.45 6.36 -9.53
N LYS A 127 11.98 7.47 -10.09
CA LYS A 127 11.17 8.47 -9.38
C LYS A 127 9.84 7.92 -8.87
N LEU A 128 9.21 6.97 -9.57
CA LEU A 128 7.99 6.33 -9.09
C LEU A 128 8.26 5.51 -7.82
N LEU A 129 9.31 4.69 -7.85
CA LEU A 129 9.68 3.87 -6.69
C LEU A 129 10.12 4.73 -5.50
N GLU A 130 10.87 5.83 -5.75
CA GLU A 130 11.28 6.79 -4.72
C GLU A 130 10.05 7.42 -4.04
N VAL A 131 9.10 7.97 -4.82
CA VAL A 131 7.88 8.58 -4.27
C VAL A 131 7.05 7.55 -3.50
N TYR A 132 6.88 6.33 -4.05
CA TYR A 132 6.17 5.27 -3.37
C TYR A 132 6.86 4.88 -2.05
N ARG A 133 8.21 4.75 -2.08
CA ARG A 133 9.00 4.41 -0.91
C ARG A 133 8.82 5.44 0.21
N GLU A 134 9.02 6.73 -0.09
CA GLU A 134 8.97 7.80 0.93
C GLU A 134 7.55 8.01 1.48
N THR A 135 6.54 7.96 0.61
CA THR A 135 5.17 8.34 1.00
C THR A 135 4.40 7.18 1.64
N TYR A 136 4.68 5.93 1.24
CA TYR A 136 3.84 4.78 1.63
C TYR A 136 4.60 3.62 2.26
N TYR A 137 5.77 3.26 1.69
CA TYR A 137 6.51 2.09 2.18
C TYR A 137 7.14 2.34 3.56
N LEU A 138 7.88 3.44 3.73
CA LEU A 138 8.57 3.74 4.99
C LEU A 138 7.61 3.96 6.17
N PRO A 139 6.49 4.70 6.05
CA PRO A 139 5.50 4.80 7.13
C PRO A 139 4.93 3.44 7.55
N ARG A 140 4.65 2.55 6.57
CA ARG A 140 4.15 1.21 6.85
C ARG A 140 5.21 0.33 7.52
N ARG A 141 6.46 0.40 7.05
CA ARG A 141 7.59 -0.31 7.67
C ARG A 141 7.76 0.11 9.13
N LEU A 142 7.68 1.41 9.41
CA LEU A 142 7.76 1.92 10.78
C LEU A 142 6.60 1.42 11.66
N ALA A 143 5.37 1.42 11.14
CA ALA A 143 4.21 0.88 11.87
C ALA A 143 4.39 -0.62 12.17
N PHE A 144 5.00 -1.37 11.25
CA PHE A 144 5.29 -2.79 11.45
C PHE A 144 6.35 -3.01 12.54
N VAL A 145 7.45 -2.23 12.54
CA VAL A 145 8.46 -2.25 13.61
C VAL A 145 7.83 -1.95 14.97
N ARG A 146 7.01 -0.90 15.07
CA ARG A 146 6.29 -0.56 16.32
C ARG A 146 5.34 -1.66 16.79
N ALA A 147 4.70 -2.37 15.86
CA ALA A 147 3.88 -3.51 16.22
C ALA A 147 4.74 -4.65 16.82
N LEU A 148 5.90 -4.92 16.23
CA LEU A 148 6.86 -5.89 16.76
C LEU A 148 7.45 -5.49 18.11
N GLU A 149 7.72 -4.21 18.35
CA GLU A 149 8.14 -3.68 19.66
C GLU A 149 7.11 -4.02 20.76
N ARG A 150 5.82 -3.88 20.45
CA ARG A 150 4.76 -4.27 21.39
C ARG A 150 4.73 -5.77 21.63
N VAL A 151 4.94 -6.59 20.59
CA VAL A 151 5.03 -8.06 20.71
C VAL A 151 6.23 -8.46 21.58
N GLN A 152 7.37 -7.82 21.38
CA GLN A 152 8.60 -8.05 22.16
C GLN A 152 8.41 -7.61 23.63
N THR A 153 7.81 -6.45 23.86
CA THR A 153 7.49 -5.95 25.21
C THR A 153 6.50 -6.87 25.95
N ALA A 154 5.59 -7.51 25.22
CA ALA A 154 4.66 -8.51 25.78
C ALA A 154 5.31 -9.88 26.05
N GLY A 155 6.60 -10.05 25.78
CA GLY A 155 7.33 -11.32 25.99
C GLY A 155 7.04 -12.40 24.95
N LEU A 156 6.36 -12.05 23.84
CA LEU A 156 6.00 -12.98 22.76
C LEU A 156 7.08 -13.10 21.68
N LEU A 157 8.13 -12.29 21.77
CA LEU A 157 9.30 -12.32 20.89
C LEU A 157 10.54 -12.01 21.74
N ALA A 158 11.65 -12.69 21.49
CA ALA A 158 12.89 -12.52 22.24
C ALA A 158 13.48 -11.10 22.08
N THR A 159 14.01 -10.53 23.17
CA THR A 159 14.51 -9.14 23.21
C THR A 159 15.82 -8.91 22.47
N ASN A 160 16.57 -9.98 22.14
CA ASN A 160 17.82 -9.92 21.40
C ASN A 160 17.63 -9.90 19.87
N ILE A 161 16.38 -9.90 19.39
CA ILE A 161 16.09 -9.84 17.96
C ILE A 161 16.06 -8.37 17.51
N ASP A 162 16.86 -8.05 16.51
CA ASP A 162 16.81 -6.76 15.82
C ASP A 162 15.55 -6.68 14.94
N LEU A 163 14.62 -5.80 15.34
CA LEU A 163 13.29 -5.72 14.74
C LEU A 163 13.30 -5.14 13.33
N GLU A 164 14.21 -4.23 13.03
CA GLU A 164 14.34 -3.65 11.68
C GLU A 164 14.82 -4.71 10.69
N THR A 165 15.86 -5.46 11.06
CA THR A 165 16.35 -6.59 10.27
C THR A 165 15.27 -7.66 10.12
N LEU A 166 14.53 -7.98 11.18
CA LEU A 166 13.43 -8.95 11.10
C LEU A 166 12.36 -8.51 10.09
N VAL A 167 11.95 -7.24 10.09
CA VAL A 167 10.99 -6.70 9.11
C VAL A 167 11.53 -6.83 7.69
N ASP A 168 12.79 -6.50 7.47
CA ASP A 168 13.42 -6.60 6.15
C ASP A 168 13.51 -8.07 5.68
N MET A 169 13.81 -9.00 6.57
CA MET A 169 13.80 -10.44 6.27
C MET A 169 12.40 -10.94 5.90
N LEU A 170 11.36 -10.56 6.65
CA LEU A 170 9.98 -10.97 6.37
C LEU A 170 9.50 -10.38 5.03
N ILE A 171 9.70 -9.08 4.81
CA ILE A 171 9.32 -8.42 3.54
C ILE A 171 10.10 -9.01 2.37
N GLY A 172 11.41 -9.25 2.54
CA GLY A 172 12.26 -9.85 1.51
C GLY A 172 11.82 -11.26 1.14
N ALA A 173 11.54 -12.11 2.13
CA ALA A 173 11.06 -13.47 1.90
C ALA A 173 9.68 -13.50 1.21
N LEU A 174 8.76 -12.62 1.60
CA LEU A 174 7.46 -12.48 0.95
C LEU A 174 7.59 -11.96 -0.48
N THR A 175 8.47 -10.98 -0.71
CA THR A 175 8.73 -10.43 -2.05
C THR A 175 9.32 -11.50 -2.96
N HIS A 176 10.30 -12.27 -2.48
CA HIS A 176 10.86 -13.41 -3.20
C HIS A 176 9.74 -14.41 -3.56
N ARG A 177 8.94 -14.82 -2.59
CA ARG A 177 7.84 -15.74 -2.82
C ARG A 177 6.85 -15.20 -3.85
N LEU A 178 6.46 -13.94 -3.71
CA LEU A 178 5.49 -13.30 -4.57
C LEU A 178 5.96 -13.17 -6.02
N LEU A 179 7.24 -12.86 -6.24
CA LEU A 179 7.76 -12.49 -7.57
C LEU A 179 8.52 -13.64 -8.27
N ILE A 180 9.16 -14.54 -7.52
CA ILE A 180 10.08 -15.55 -8.07
C ILE A 180 9.46 -16.95 -8.07
N SER A 181 8.64 -17.29 -7.05
CA SER A 181 8.02 -18.60 -6.96
C SER A 181 6.96 -18.85 -8.04
N SER A 182 6.74 -20.12 -8.36
CA SER A 182 5.74 -20.51 -9.36
C SER A 182 4.31 -20.18 -8.92
N PRO A 183 3.35 -20.03 -9.85
CA PRO A 183 1.95 -19.80 -9.50
C PRO A 183 1.34 -20.90 -8.59
N ARG A 184 1.82 -22.15 -8.70
CA ARG A 184 1.35 -23.25 -7.83
C ARG A 184 1.79 -23.07 -6.39
N GLU A 185 3.01 -22.56 -6.17
CA GLU A 185 3.56 -22.26 -4.84
C GLU A 185 2.93 -21.02 -4.21
N ASN A 186 2.17 -20.23 -4.97
CA ASN A 186 1.51 -19.02 -4.56
C ASN A 186 -0.01 -19.20 -4.33
N SER A 187 -0.49 -20.44 -4.16
CA SER A 187 -1.83 -20.62 -3.60
C SER A 187 -1.92 -20.01 -2.19
N VAL A 188 -3.11 -19.60 -1.77
CA VAL A 188 -3.30 -18.98 -0.44
C VAL A 188 -2.79 -19.90 0.67
N SER A 189 -3.07 -21.20 0.59
CA SER A 189 -2.63 -22.19 1.59
C SER A 189 -1.11 -22.33 1.65
N GLU A 190 -0.46 -22.38 0.48
CA GLU A 190 1.00 -22.45 0.40
C GLU A 190 1.65 -21.15 0.92
N PHE A 191 1.04 -19.99 0.62
CA PHE A 191 1.54 -18.70 1.09
C PHE A 191 1.41 -18.57 2.60
N ARG A 192 0.27 -18.98 3.19
CA ARG A 192 0.07 -19.07 4.66
C ARG A 192 1.07 -20.03 5.31
N GLY A 193 1.23 -21.23 4.75
CA GLY A 193 2.19 -22.22 5.24
C GLY A 193 3.63 -21.69 5.23
N HIS A 194 4.01 -20.92 4.21
CA HIS A 194 5.32 -20.27 4.15
C HIS A 194 5.47 -19.19 5.23
N MET A 195 4.47 -18.33 5.43
CA MET A 195 4.47 -17.33 6.49
C MET A 195 4.65 -17.98 7.87
N ILE A 196 3.92 -19.04 8.17
CA ILE A 196 4.05 -19.76 9.44
C ILE A 196 5.47 -20.30 9.64
N LYS A 197 6.10 -20.84 8.59
CA LYS A 197 7.48 -21.30 8.65
C LYS A 197 8.45 -20.15 8.91
N LEU A 198 8.28 -19.00 8.24
CA LEU A 198 9.09 -17.80 8.46
C LEU A 198 8.97 -17.28 9.90
N LEU A 199 7.74 -17.17 10.40
CA LEU A 199 7.51 -16.70 11.77
C LEU A 199 8.13 -17.62 12.81
N ARG A 200 8.03 -18.95 12.61
CA ARG A 200 8.69 -19.93 13.48
C ARG A 200 10.21 -19.78 13.47
N GLN A 201 10.83 -19.60 12.29
CA GLN A 201 12.26 -19.36 12.17
C GLN A 201 12.69 -18.04 12.82
N ALA A 202 11.81 -17.05 12.83
CA ALA A 202 12.03 -15.77 13.50
C ALA A 202 11.81 -15.83 15.02
N GLY A 203 11.48 -17.02 15.59
CA GLY A 203 11.33 -17.21 17.02
C GLY A 203 9.94 -16.95 17.58
N PHE A 204 8.91 -16.78 16.73
CA PHE A 204 7.53 -16.69 17.21
C PHE A 204 6.94 -18.05 17.57
N ASP A 205 6.12 -18.08 18.62
CA ASP A 205 5.26 -19.23 18.89
C ASP A 205 4.05 -19.22 17.92
N VAL A 206 4.02 -20.20 17.06
CA VAL A 206 2.97 -20.36 16.03
C VAL A 206 2.03 -21.53 16.33
N SER A 207 2.03 -22.04 17.57
CA SER A 207 1.24 -23.23 17.97
C SER A 207 -0.27 -23.02 17.76
N GLU A 208 -0.78 -21.85 18.13
CA GLU A 208 -2.20 -21.51 18.00
C GLU A 208 -2.66 -21.26 16.55
N VAL A 209 -1.74 -20.93 15.64
CA VAL A 209 -2.09 -20.57 14.25
C VAL A 209 -2.30 -21.80 13.36
N ARG A 210 -1.86 -22.99 13.79
CA ARG A 210 -2.07 -24.24 13.05
C ARG A 210 -3.54 -24.59 12.80
N LEU A 211 -4.45 -24.08 13.62
CA LEU A 211 -5.91 -24.31 13.49
C LEU A 211 -6.55 -23.51 12.34
N LEU A 212 -5.84 -22.54 11.74
CA LEU A 212 -6.36 -21.71 10.65
C LEU A 212 -5.98 -22.22 9.24
N THR A 213 -5.30 -23.35 9.15
CA THR A 213 -4.81 -23.92 7.87
C THR A 213 -5.55 -25.18 7.41
N THR A 214 -6.59 -25.57 8.13
CA THR A 214 -7.56 -26.61 7.73
C THR A 214 -8.82 -25.96 7.18
#